data_47a385e36ff96a4cd57ef309af118064
#
_entry.id   47a385e36ff96a4cd57ef309af118064
#
_cell.length_a   1.000
_cell.length_b   1.000
_cell.length_c   1.000
_cell.angle_alpha   90.00
_cell.angle_beta   90.00
_cell.angle_gamma   90.00
#
_symmetry.space_group_name_H-M   'P 1'
#
loop_
_entity.id
_entity.type
_entity.pdbx_description
1 polymer ?
#
loop_
_entity_poly.entity_id
_entity_poly.type
_entity_poly.pdbx_seq_one_letter_code
_entity_poly.pdbx_strand_id
1 'polypeptide(L)'
;IKEKLINFYLNEVKNKPHMQDKIEFEIVETCYDLNSKKRLNKVLSKRETNIYLKNLKEITNHILSKESNFLDNEIKKIKYLEKKIEIIKKSNISEIQKIYFYIMDCKKFGTLPFAGLARSAFISTKMLRTLVESKVLDQKDFENFYESIFSITKEMGMYFKKISNVRNKNNFLKIYGHLRPSTYSIISKNYSENFNKYFPKKLKYKALPNKNFNLTK
;
A
#
# COMPACT_ATOMS: atom_id res chain seq x y z
N ILE A 1 19.55 -10.28 -14.40
CA ILE A 1 19.14 -9.36 -13.32
C ILE A 1 17.80 -9.81 -12.75
N LYS A 2 16.74 -9.89 -13.57
CA LYS A 2 15.38 -10.25 -13.12
C LYS A 2 15.36 -11.56 -12.31
N GLU A 3 15.92 -12.63 -12.86
CA GLU A 3 15.95 -13.95 -12.19
C GLU A 3 16.70 -13.91 -10.86
N LYS A 4 17.84 -13.23 -10.81
CA LYS A 4 18.62 -13.09 -9.57
C LYS A 4 17.81 -12.41 -8.46
N LEU A 5 17.08 -11.33 -8.80
CA LEU A 5 16.24 -10.61 -7.84
C LEU A 5 15.02 -11.44 -7.42
N ILE A 6 14.39 -12.13 -8.36
CA ILE A 6 13.26 -13.03 -8.04
C ILE A 6 13.71 -14.15 -7.11
N ASN A 7 14.83 -14.81 -7.41
CA ASN A 7 15.35 -15.89 -6.57
C ASN A 7 15.74 -15.39 -5.18
N PHE A 8 16.35 -14.21 -5.09
CA PHE A 8 16.65 -13.58 -3.81
C PHE A 8 15.37 -13.35 -2.99
N TYR A 9 14.34 -12.74 -3.61
CA TYR A 9 13.06 -12.49 -2.94
C TYR A 9 12.38 -13.79 -2.49
N LEU A 10 12.30 -14.79 -3.38
CA LEU A 10 11.67 -16.07 -3.04
C LEU A 10 12.39 -16.78 -1.89
N ASN A 11 13.70 -16.72 -1.84
CA ASN A 11 14.49 -17.28 -0.74
C ASN A 11 14.24 -16.56 0.58
N GLU A 12 14.17 -15.22 0.56
CA GLU A 12 13.87 -14.44 1.77
C GLU A 12 12.45 -14.73 2.29
N VAL A 13 11.44 -14.78 1.41
CA VAL A 13 10.06 -15.09 1.80
C VAL A 13 9.94 -16.53 2.32
N LYS A 14 10.61 -17.49 1.67
CA LYS A 14 10.63 -18.89 2.11
C LYS A 14 11.21 -19.04 3.52
N ASN A 15 12.26 -18.30 3.80
CA ASN A 15 12.94 -18.38 5.11
C ASN A 15 12.21 -17.62 6.22
N LYS A 16 11.44 -16.57 5.85
CA LYS A 16 10.75 -15.68 6.78
C LYS A 16 9.32 -15.36 6.32
N PRO A 17 8.43 -16.36 6.16
CA PRO A 17 7.11 -16.15 5.57
C PRO A 17 6.21 -15.18 6.37
N HIS A 18 6.39 -15.12 7.68
CA HIS A 18 5.66 -14.19 8.57
C HIS A 18 6.13 -12.74 8.46
N MET A 19 7.22 -12.49 7.73
CA MET A 19 7.82 -11.17 7.52
C MET A 19 7.64 -10.68 6.07
N GLN A 20 6.77 -11.32 5.29
CA GLN A 20 6.61 -11.03 3.85
C GLN A 20 6.49 -9.54 3.54
N ASP A 21 5.61 -8.83 4.21
CA ASP A 21 5.41 -7.39 3.96
C ASP A 21 6.68 -6.57 4.22
N LYS A 22 7.46 -6.91 5.25
CA LYS A 22 8.72 -6.25 5.55
C LYS A 22 9.78 -6.56 4.50
N ILE A 23 9.84 -7.82 4.05
CA ILE A 23 10.78 -8.27 3.01
C ILE A 23 10.47 -7.56 1.69
N GLU A 24 9.21 -7.44 1.31
CA GLU A 24 8.79 -6.68 0.13
C GLU A 24 9.26 -5.22 0.20
N PHE A 25 9.16 -4.59 1.37
CA PHE A 25 9.65 -3.23 1.59
C PHE A 25 11.17 -3.13 1.50
N GLU A 26 11.89 -4.11 2.05
CA GLU A 26 13.36 -4.12 2.06
C GLU A 26 13.96 -4.32 0.67
N ILE A 27 13.29 -5.06 -0.21
CA ILE A 27 13.79 -5.34 -1.56
C ILE A 27 13.27 -4.36 -2.63
N VAL A 28 12.28 -3.52 -2.31
CA VAL A 28 11.84 -2.44 -3.20
C VAL A 28 12.90 -1.35 -3.24
N GLU A 29 13.52 -1.19 -4.39
CA GLU A 29 14.55 -0.18 -4.62
C GLU A 29 13.99 1.03 -5.37
N THR A 30 14.46 2.21 -4.98
CA THR A 30 14.24 3.46 -5.72
C THR A 30 15.57 4.13 -5.99
N CYS A 31 15.65 4.93 -7.03
CA CYS A 31 16.89 5.65 -7.38
C CYS A 31 17.31 6.70 -6.32
N TYR A 32 16.46 6.99 -5.36
CA TYR A 32 16.70 7.95 -4.29
C TYR A 32 17.17 7.31 -2.97
N ASP A 33 17.25 5.99 -2.89
CA ASP A 33 17.78 5.32 -1.73
C ASP A 33 19.32 5.34 -1.76
N LEU A 34 19.95 6.05 -0.82
CA LEU A 34 21.41 6.21 -0.75
C LEU A 34 22.14 4.88 -0.55
N ASN A 35 21.48 3.88 0.03
CA ASN A 35 22.04 2.57 0.29
C ASN A 35 21.75 1.52 -0.79
N SER A 36 21.01 1.86 -1.85
CA SER A 36 20.59 0.90 -2.89
C SER A 36 21.77 0.14 -3.51
N LYS A 37 22.84 0.83 -3.87
CA LYS A 37 24.03 0.17 -4.44
C LYS A 37 24.62 -0.87 -3.51
N LYS A 38 24.70 -0.59 -2.21
CA LYS A 38 25.24 -1.52 -1.21
C LYS A 38 24.39 -2.77 -1.07
N ARG A 39 23.05 -2.61 -1.10
CA ARG A 39 22.13 -3.75 -1.05
C ARG A 39 22.16 -4.57 -2.33
N LEU A 40 22.04 -3.92 -3.48
CA LEU A 40 22.03 -4.57 -4.79
C LEU A 40 23.33 -5.33 -5.10
N ASN A 41 24.48 -4.80 -4.70
CA ASN A 41 25.78 -5.47 -4.92
C ASN A 41 25.96 -6.78 -4.13
N LYS A 42 25.05 -7.09 -3.20
CA LYS A 42 25.01 -8.42 -2.56
C LYS A 42 24.45 -9.50 -3.48
N VAL A 43 23.68 -9.11 -4.50
CA VAL A 43 22.95 -10.03 -5.39
C VAL A 43 23.40 -9.86 -6.84
N LEU A 44 23.76 -8.64 -7.23
CA LEU A 44 24.12 -8.24 -8.60
C LEU A 44 25.59 -7.85 -8.68
N SER A 45 26.20 -8.06 -9.84
CA SER A 45 27.52 -7.48 -10.14
C SER A 45 27.43 -5.95 -10.22
N LYS A 46 28.55 -5.25 -10.12
CA LYS A 46 28.62 -3.78 -10.24
C LYS A 46 28.01 -3.28 -11.56
N ARG A 47 28.26 -4.00 -12.68
CA ARG A 47 27.70 -3.67 -14.00
C ARG A 47 26.18 -3.82 -14.00
N GLU A 48 25.66 -4.93 -13.51
CA GLU A 48 24.22 -5.19 -13.43
C GLU A 48 23.52 -4.17 -12.52
N THR A 49 24.13 -3.82 -11.37
CA THR A 49 23.63 -2.80 -10.47
C THR A 49 23.49 -1.44 -11.14
N ASN A 50 24.49 -1.00 -11.90
CA ASN A 50 24.43 0.28 -12.62
C ASN A 50 23.33 0.27 -13.69
N ILE A 51 23.17 -0.81 -14.44
CA ILE A 51 22.09 -0.97 -15.43
C ILE A 51 20.73 -0.92 -14.73
N TYR A 52 20.59 -1.64 -13.63
CA TYR A 52 19.34 -1.67 -12.86
C TYR A 52 18.96 -0.29 -12.34
N LEU A 53 19.89 0.43 -11.71
CA LEU A 53 19.64 1.77 -11.18
C LEU A 53 19.32 2.80 -12.27
N LYS A 54 19.95 2.70 -13.45
CA LYS A 54 19.61 3.54 -14.60
C LYS A 54 18.15 3.33 -15.02
N ASN A 55 17.76 2.07 -15.26
CA ASN A 55 16.40 1.74 -15.65
C ASN A 55 15.38 2.12 -14.57
N LEU A 56 15.74 1.97 -13.30
CA LEU A 56 14.90 2.36 -12.17
C LEU A 56 14.67 3.87 -12.15
N LYS A 57 15.69 4.66 -12.44
CA LYS A 57 15.56 6.13 -12.58
C LYS A 57 14.63 6.51 -13.72
N GLU A 58 14.73 5.84 -14.87
CA GLU A 58 13.84 6.06 -16.01
C GLU A 58 12.38 5.76 -15.67
N ILE A 59 12.11 4.63 -14.98
CA ILE A 59 10.77 4.27 -14.50
C ILE A 59 10.26 5.31 -13.49
N THR A 60 11.11 5.74 -12.56
CA THR A 60 10.74 6.75 -11.56
C THR A 60 10.38 8.08 -12.22
N ASN A 61 11.19 8.55 -13.18
CA ASN A 61 10.91 9.77 -13.91
C ASN A 61 9.60 9.67 -14.70
N HIS A 62 9.34 8.52 -15.33
CA HIS A 62 8.08 8.29 -16.03
C HIS A 62 6.88 8.37 -15.06
N ILE A 63 6.96 7.74 -13.90
CA ILE A 63 5.88 7.75 -12.90
C ILE A 63 5.62 9.18 -12.38
N LEU A 64 6.67 9.98 -12.20
CA LEU A 64 6.58 11.34 -11.68
C LEU A 64 6.22 12.39 -12.75
N SER A 65 6.41 12.07 -14.04
CA SER A 65 6.09 12.98 -15.13
C SER A 65 4.59 13.23 -15.22
N LYS A 66 4.21 14.52 -15.28
CA LYS A 66 2.80 14.92 -15.50
C LYS A 66 2.27 14.43 -16.85
N GLU A 67 3.12 14.37 -17.87
CA GLU A 67 2.76 13.96 -19.22
C GLU A 67 2.37 12.49 -19.31
N SER A 68 2.92 11.66 -18.43
CA SER A 68 2.60 10.22 -18.40
C SER A 68 1.17 9.93 -17.95
N ASN A 69 0.55 10.85 -17.19
CA ASN A 69 -0.76 10.65 -16.54
C ASN A 69 -0.86 9.30 -15.79
N PHE A 70 0.28 8.78 -15.30
CA PHE A 70 0.39 7.43 -14.76
C PHE A 70 -0.61 7.19 -13.62
N LEU A 71 -0.63 8.07 -12.60
CA LEU A 71 -1.50 7.91 -11.44
C LEU A 71 -2.98 7.94 -11.81
N ASP A 72 -3.39 8.88 -12.66
CA ASP A 72 -4.77 9.01 -13.10
C ASP A 72 -5.22 7.77 -13.91
N ASN A 73 -4.33 7.23 -14.75
CA ASN A 73 -4.62 6.04 -15.52
C ASN A 73 -4.79 4.80 -14.61
N GLU A 74 -3.96 4.65 -13.57
CA GLU A 74 -4.11 3.55 -12.62
C GLU A 74 -5.41 3.69 -11.81
N ILE A 75 -5.76 4.89 -11.35
CA ILE A 75 -7.03 5.16 -10.65
C ILE A 75 -8.24 4.87 -11.56
N LYS A 76 -8.18 5.26 -12.84
CA LYS A 76 -9.26 4.96 -13.81
C LYS A 76 -9.49 3.45 -13.98
N LYS A 77 -8.42 2.64 -13.99
CA LYS A 77 -8.53 1.18 -14.06
C LYS A 77 -9.25 0.60 -12.84
N ILE A 78 -8.95 1.10 -11.63
CA ILE A 78 -9.63 0.67 -10.40
C ILE A 78 -11.12 1.03 -10.46
N LYS A 79 -11.46 2.26 -10.87
CA LYS A 79 -12.86 2.67 -11.07
C LYS A 79 -13.59 1.82 -12.14
N TYR A 80 -12.84 1.35 -13.14
CA TYR A 80 -13.41 0.43 -14.14
C TYR A 80 -13.71 -0.94 -13.56
N LEU A 81 -12.91 -1.42 -12.57
CA LEU A 81 -13.19 -2.67 -11.86
C LEU A 81 -14.56 -2.66 -11.19
N GLU A 82 -14.93 -1.54 -10.55
CA GLU A 82 -16.26 -1.39 -9.92
C GLU A 82 -17.39 -1.63 -10.93
N LYS A 83 -17.28 -1.04 -12.12
CA LYS A 83 -18.26 -1.26 -13.20
C LYS A 83 -18.29 -2.72 -13.65
N LYS A 84 -17.14 -3.37 -13.78
CA LYS A 84 -17.04 -4.79 -14.15
C LYS A 84 -17.71 -5.69 -13.12
N ILE A 85 -17.52 -5.42 -11.84
CA ILE A 85 -18.17 -6.16 -10.74
C ILE A 85 -19.69 -6.08 -10.87
N GLU A 86 -20.25 -4.90 -11.14
CA GLU A 86 -21.71 -4.74 -11.31
C GLU A 86 -22.24 -5.48 -12.55
N ILE A 87 -21.49 -5.51 -13.64
CA ILE A 87 -21.86 -6.28 -14.84
C ILE A 87 -21.91 -7.78 -14.52
N ILE A 88 -20.88 -8.30 -13.85
CA ILE A 88 -20.81 -9.73 -13.49
C ILE A 88 -21.94 -10.09 -12.51
N LYS A 89 -22.22 -9.26 -11.51
CA LYS A 89 -23.34 -9.49 -10.57
C LYS A 89 -24.69 -9.65 -11.28
N LYS A 90 -24.94 -8.82 -12.30
CA LYS A 90 -26.20 -8.81 -13.07
C LYS A 90 -26.26 -9.85 -14.18
N SER A 91 -25.15 -10.51 -14.48
CA SER A 91 -25.09 -11.51 -15.56
C SER A 91 -25.76 -12.83 -15.16
N ASN A 92 -26.35 -13.49 -16.13
CA ASN A 92 -26.99 -14.81 -15.97
C ASN A 92 -26.01 -15.95 -16.28
N ILE A 93 -24.82 -15.92 -15.66
CA ILE A 93 -23.79 -16.95 -15.77
C ILE A 93 -23.70 -17.74 -14.46
N SER A 94 -23.10 -18.93 -14.50
CA SER A 94 -22.92 -19.76 -13.29
C SER A 94 -22.04 -19.06 -12.24
N GLU A 95 -22.21 -19.41 -10.96
CA GLU A 95 -21.41 -18.85 -9.88
C GLU A 95 -19.92 -19.15 -10.07
N ILE A 96 -19.55 -20.30 -10.61
CA ILE A 96 -18.16 -20.64 -10.93
C ILE A 96 -17.57 -19.70 -11.98
N GLN A 97 -18.36 -19.40 -13.02
CA GLN A 97 -17.95 -18.41 -14.04
C GLN A 97 -17.83 -17.00 -13.46
N LYS A 98 -18.73 -16.59 -12.56
CA LYS A 98 -18.61 -15.30 -11.85
C LYS A 98 -17.33 -15.23 -11.04
N ILE A 99 -17.00 -16.27 -10.27
CA ILE A 99 -15.75 -16.37 -9.50
C ILE A 99 -14.54 -16.23 -10.43
N TYR A 100 -14.51 -16.95 -11.54
CA TYR A 100 -13.44 -16.85 -12.52
C TYR A 100 -13.26 -15.40 -13.04
N PHE A 101 -14.34 -14.75 -13.47
CA PHE A 101 -14.27 -13.38 -13.96
C PHE A 101 -13.89 -12.38 -12.87
N TYR A 102 -14.38 -12.52 -11.63
CA TYR A 102 -13.94 -11.69 -10.51
C TYR A 102 -12.45 -11.80 -10.27
N ILE A 103 -11.87 -13.01 -10.28
CA ILE A 103 -10.43 -13.21 -10.11
C ILE A 103 -9.65 -12.55 -11.24
N MET A 104 -10.07 -12.77 -12.50
CA MET A 104 -9.38 -12.22 -13.67
C MET A 104 -9.45 -10.70 -13.71
N ASP A 105 -10.62 -10.11 -13.46
CA ASP A 105 -10.80 -8.66 -13.44
C ASP A 105 -10.07 -8.04 -12.23
N CYS A 106 -10.08 -8.68 -11.05
CA CYS A 106 -9.31 -8.25 -9.89
C CYS A 106 -7.81 -8.21 -10.19
N LYS A 107 -7.25 -9.24 -10.82
CA LYS A 107 -5.84 -9.24 -11.23
C LYS A 107 -5.51 -8.10 -12.18
N LYS A 108 -6.34 -7.86 -13.19
CA LYS A 108 -6.08 -6.91 -14.27
C LYS A 108 -6.35 -5.46 -13.87
N PHE A 109 -7.46 -5.20 -13.19
CA PHE A 109 -7.95 -3.86 -12.90
C PHE A 109 -7.86 -3.47 -11.40
N GLY A 110 -7.52 -4.42 -10.53
CA GLY A 110 -7.29 -4.20 -9.10
C GLY A 110 -5.82 -4.32 -8.75
N THR A 111 -5.29 -5.54 -8.72
CA THR A 111 -3.93 -5.83 -8.20
C THR A 111 -2.83 -5.12 -9.00
N LEU A 112 -2.91 -5.14 -10.33
CA LEU A 112 -1.89 -4.52 -11.18
C LEU A 112 -1.86 -2.99 -11.01
N PRO A 113 -2.97 -2.25 -11.11
CA PRO A 113 -2.99 -0.82 -10.81
C PRO A 113 -2.59 -0.49 -9.38
N PHE A 114 -3.01 -1.29 -8.40
CA PHE A 114 -2.61 -1.13 -6.99
C PHE A 114 -1.08 -1.20 -6.85
N ALA A 115 -0.42 -2.15 -7.50
CA ALA A 115 1.04 -2.26 -7.46
C ALA A 115 1.73 -1.00 -8.02
N GLY A 116 1.17 -0.40 -9.08
CA GLY A 116 1.64 0.88 -9.63
C GLY A 116 1.51 2.04 -8.64
N LEU A 117 0.34 2.17 -8.01
CA LEU A 117 0.09 3.19 -6.98
C LEU A 117 0.97 3.00 -5.74
N ALA A 118 1.12 1.76 -5.27
CA ALA A 118 1.99 1.42 -4.15
C ALA A 118 3.44 1.80 -4.45
N ARG A 119 3.93 1.53 -5.67
CA ARG A 119 5.27 1.95 -6.08
C ARG A 119 5.44 3.46 -6.04
N SER A 120 4.44 4.23 -6.48
CA SER A 120 4.48 5.69 -6.41
C SER A 120 4.58 6.18 -4.95
N ALA A 121 3.86 5.54 -4.03
CA ALA A 121 3.94 5.84 -2.60
C ALA A 121 5.33 5.48 -2.02
N PHE A 122 5.93 4.36 -2.43
CA PHE A 122 7.28 3.99 -2.02
C PHE A 122 8.33 4.99 -2.52
N ILE A 123 8.22 5.43 -3.78
CA ILE A 123 9.11 6.45 -4.35
C ILE A 123 9.01 7.73 -3.52
N SER A 124 7.79 8.23 -3.26
CA SER A 124 7.56 9.45 -2.49
C SER A 124 8.13 9.35 -1.07
N THR A 125 7.90 8.22 -0.40
CA THR A 125 8.45 7.96 0.95
C THR A 125 9.98 7.96 0.95
N LYS A 126 10.61 7.31 -0.02
CA LYS A 126 12.07 7.25 -0.13
C LYS A 126 12.66 8.62 -0.47
N MET A 127 12.03 9.40 -1.34
CA MET A 127 12.46 10.77 -1.63
C MET A 127 12.44 11.64 -0.38
N LEU A 128 11.34 11.63 0.38
CA LEU A 128 11.23 12.41 1.61
C LEU A 128 12.27 11.99 2.64
N ARG A 129 12.50 10.69 2.83
CA ARG A 129 13.55 10.20 3.73
C ARG A 129 14.94 10.63 3.30
N THR A 130 15.22 10.60 1.99
CA THR A 130 16.52 11.06 1.46
C THR A 130 16.73 12.56 1.73
N LEU A 131 15.67 13.38 1.68
CA LEU A 131 15.78 14.80 2.05
C LEU A 131 16.14 14.99 3.53
N VAL A 132 15.62 14.15 4.42
CA VAL A 132 15.99 14.15 5.84
C VAL A 132 17.43 13.69 6.03
N GLU A 133 17.83 12.59 5.40
CA GLU A 133 19.19 12.05 5.46
C GLU A 133 20.23 13.05 4.93
N SER A 134 19.84 13.84 3.92
CA SER A 134 20.67 14.87 3.31
C SER A 134 20.61 16.23 4.07
N LYS A 135 19.88 16.27 5.19
CA LYS A 135 19.68 17.49 6.02
C LYS A 135 19.03 18.67 5.26
N VAL A 136 18.28 18.40 4.21
CA VAL A 136 17.47 19.39 3.48
C VAL A 136 16.12 19.58 4.15
N LEU A 137 15.58 18.54 4.75
CA LEU A 137 14.33 18.54 5.51
C LEU A 137 14.59 18.09 6.94
N ASP A 138 14.01 18.79 7.91
CA ASP A 138 14.11 18.39 9.31
C ASP A 138 13.23 17.17 9.60
N GLN A 139 13.67 16.33 10.54
CA GLN A 139 12.92 15.16 10.99
C GLN A 139 11.53 15.53 11.50
N LYS A 140 11.42 16.67 12.20
CA LYS A 140 10.14 17.19 12.73
C LYS A 140 9.17 17.55 11.61
N ASP A 141 9.65 18.17 10.53
CA ASP A 141 8.83 18.54 9.37
C ASP A 141 8.38 17.31 8.61
N PHE A 142 9.25 16.30 8.46
CA PHE A 142 8.89 15.00 7.93
C PHE A 142 7.74 14.35 8.73
N GLU A 143 7.85 14.31 10.06
CA GLU A 143 6.82 13.75 10.94
C GLU A 143 5.51 14.53 10.85
N ASN A 144 5.58 15.86 10.91
CA ASN A 144 4.42 16.74 10.76
C ASN A 144 3.71 16.55 9.41
N PHE A 145 4.47 16.39 8.32
CA PHE A 145 3.90 16.08 7.01
C PHE A 145 3.14 14.75 7.02
N TYR A 146 3.75 13.68 7.54
CA TYR A 146 3.07 12.39 7.64
C TYR A 146 1.83 12.44 8.54
N GLU A 147 1.90 13.17 9.65
CA GLU A 147 0.75 13.40 10.52
C GLU A 147 -0.36 14.24 9.85
N SER A 148 -0.04 15.07 8.86
CA SER A 148 -1.03 15.85 8.12
C SER A 148 -1.81 15.03 7.09
N ILE A 149 -1.22 13.93 6.59
CA ILE A 149 -1.87 13.09 5.57
C ILE A 149 -3.10 12.42 6.16
N PHE A 150 -4.25 12.66 5.54
CA PHE A 150 -5.48 11.93 5.85
C PHE A 150 -5.37 10.49 5.33
N SER A 151 -5.53 9.52 6.22
CA SER A 151 -5.46 8.10 5.87
C SER A 151 -6.70 7.36 6.35
N ILE A 152 -7.01 6.22 5.71
CA ILE A 152 -8.11 5.33 6.13
C ILE A 152 -7.96 4.91 7.59
N THR A 153 -6.72 4.70 8.07
CA THR A 153 -6.46 4.36 9.48
C THR A 153 -6.88 5.50 10.42
N LYS A 154 -6.62 6.76 10.05
CA LYS A 154 -7.07 7.93 10.81
C LYS A 154 -8.59 8.05 10.78
N GLU A 155 -9.19 7.90 9.61
CA GLU A 155 -10.65 7.92 9.44
C GLU A 155 -11.32 6.84 10.29
N MET A 156 -10.83 5.60 10.19
CA MET A 156 -11.30 4.47 10.99
C MET A 156 -11.19 4.76 12.49
N GLY A 157 -10.10 5.37 12.92
CA GLY A 157 -9.90 5.80 14.31
C GLY A 157 -10.89 6.88 14.75
N MET A 158 -11.24 7.82 13.87
CA MET A 158 -12.28 8.83 14.19
C MET A 158 -13.67 8.20 14.30
N TYR A 159 -14.01 7.27 13.42
CA TYR A 159 -15.26 6.49 13.55
C TYR A 159 -15.27 5.67 14.84
N PHE A 160 -14.16 5.02 15.16
CA PHE A 160 -14.05 4.20 16.37
C PHE A 160 -14.26 5.01 17.66
N LYS A 161 -13.71 6.21 17.76
CA LYS A 161 -13.94 7.11 18.90
C LYS A 161 -15.41 7.47 19.13
N LYS A 162 -16.19 7.52 18.06
CA LYS A 162 -17.62 7.85 18.11
C LYS A 162 -18.50 6.64 18.45
N ILE A 163 -17.90 5.43 18.62
CA ILE A 163 -18.66 4.22 18.95
C ILE A 163 -19.03 4.25 20.44
N SER A 164 -20.01 5.08 20.77
CA SER A 164 -20.63 5.15 22.10
C SER A 164 -21.98 4.40 22.17
N ASN A 165 -22.58 4.12 21.03
CA ASN A 165 -23.89 3.49 20.91
C ASN A 165 -23.95 2.51 19.72
N VAL A 166 -25.05 1.75 19.66
CA VAL A 166 -25.30 0.72 18.63
C VAL A 166 -25.32 1.32 17.23
N ARG A 167 -25.91 2.52 17.05
CA ARG A 167 -26.02 3.19 15.75
C ARG A 167 -24.63 3.49 15.16
N ASN A 168 -23.74 4.03 15.96
CA ASN A 168 -22.38 4.36 15.53
C ASN A 168 -21.56 3.10 15.25
N LYS A 169 -21.75 2.03 16.04
CA LYS A 169 -21.17 0.72 15.76
C LYS A 169 -21.63 0.18 14.40
N ASN A 170 -22.93 0.23 14.11
CA ASN A 170 -23.48 -0.24 12.85
C ASN A 170 -22.96 0.56 11.64
N ASN A 171 -22.82 1.88 11.78
CA ASN A 171 -22.20 2.71 10.74
C ASN A 171 -20.74 2.34 10.50
N PHE A 172 -19.96 2.12 11.56
CA PHE A 172 -18.58 1.64 11.43
C PHE A 172 -18.52 0.29 10.71
N LEU A 173 -19.35 -0.67 11.11
CA LEU A 173 -19.37 -2.00 10.52
C LEU A 173 -19.87 -2.02 9.08
N LYS A 174 -20.75 -1.10 8.70
CA LYS A 174 -21.20 -0.94 7.31
C LYS A 174 -20.04 -0.56 6.40
N ILE A 175 -19.11 0.27 6.87
CA ILE A 175 -17.97 0.75 6.07
C ILE A 175 -16.79 -0.22 6.17
N TYR A 176 -16.41 -0.63 7.39
CA TYR A 176 -15.18 -1.36 7.68
C TYR A 176 -15.39 -2.81 8.10
N GLY A 177 -16.63 -3.26 8.26
CA GLY A 177 -16.95 -4.59 8.78
C GLY A 177 -16.42 -5.75 7.98
N HIS A 178 -16.24 -5.57 6.67
CA HIS A 178 -15.68 -6.56 5.76
C HIS A 178 -14.18 -6.77 5.91
N LEU A 179 -13.47 -5.84 6.56
CA LEU A 179 -12.02 -5.92 6.72
C LEU A 179 -11.62 -7.02 7.71
N ARG A 180 -10.47 -7.63 7.45
CA ARG A 180 -9.80 -8.58 8.33
C ARG A 180 -8.49 -8.00 8.84
N PRO A 181 -8.18 -8.13 10.15
CA PRO A 181 -6.94 -7.61 10.69
C PRO A 181 -5.74 -8.45 10.24
N SER A 182 -4.75 -7.79 9.64
CA SER A 182 -3.38 -8.28 9.39
C SER A 182 -3.26 -9.76 9.03
N THR A 183 -4.13 -10.27 8.16
CA THR A 183 -4.13 -11.69 7.81
C THR A 183 -4.45 -11.94 6.35
N TYR A 184 -3.74 -12.88 5.76
CA TYR A 184 -4.02 -13.45 4.44
C TYR A 184 -4.95 -14.67 4.50
N SER A 185 -5.35 -15.08 5.70
CA SER A 185 -6.23 -16.25 5.88
C SER A 185 -7.68 -15.90 5.56
N ILE A 186 -8.24 -16.55 4.57
CA ILE A 186 -9.63 -16.38 4.15
C ILE A 186 -10.63 -16.84 5.23
N ILE A 187 -10.21 -17.76 6.10
CA ILE A 187 -11.04 -18.29 7.20
C ILE A 187 -11.02 -17.40 8.44
N SER A 188 -10.14 -16.40 8.50
CA SER A 188 -10.12 -15.45 9.62
C SER A 188 -11.39 -14.62 9.63
N LYS A 189 -11.96 -14.46 10.83
CA LYS A 189 -13.15 -13.63 11.02
C LYS A 189 -12.87 -12.16 10.71
N ASN A 190 -13.80 -11.51 10.05
CA ASN A 190 -13.74 -10.07 9.78
C ASN A 190 -14.24 -9.26 10.98
N TYR A 191 -14.21 -7.91 10.87
CA TYR A 191 -14.67 -7.04 11.97
C TYR A 191 -16.15 -7.19 12.29
N SER A 192 -17.02 -7.48 11.30
CA SER A 192 -18.43 -7.73 11.55
C SER A 192 -18.65 -8.99 12.36
N GLU A 193 -17.89 -10.05 12.08
CA GLU A 193 -18.03 -11.36 12.71
C GLU A 193 -17.44 -11.40 14.13
N ASN A 194 -16.46 -10.58 14.44
CA ASN A 194 -15.76 -10.65 15.73
C ASN A 194 -15.34 -9.28 16.29
N PHE A 195 -16.26 -8.31 16.21
CA PHE A 195 -16.01 -6.92 16.60
C PHE A 195 -15.41 -6.78 18.00
N ASN A 196 -16.00 -7.43 19.00
CA ASN A 196 -15.59 -7.27 20.41
C ASN A 196 -14.18 -7.81 20.70
N LYS A 197 -13.71 -8.79 19.93
CA LYS A 197 -12.34 -9.30 20.05
C LYS A 197 -11.33 -8.30 19.49
N TYR A 198 -11.63 -7.68 18.34
CA TYR A 198 -10.71 -6.75 17.70
C TYR A 198 -10.74 -5.36 18.32
N PHE A 199 -11.90 -4.97 18.89
CA PHE A 199 -12.12 -3.67 19.49
C PHE A 199 -12.67 -3.83 20.93
N PRO A 200 -11.84 -4.31 21.88
CA PRO A 200 -12.28 -4.44 23.27
C PRO A 200 -12.58 -3.05 23.87
N LYS A 201 -13.61 -2.96 24.71
CA LYS A 201 -14.09 -1.70 25.32
C LYS A 201 -13.00 -0.88 26.05
N LYS A 202 -11.90 -1.51 26.45
CA LYS A 202 -10.75 -0.88 27.15
C LYS A 202 -9.73 -0.22 26.19
N LEU A 203 -9.87 -0.36 24.89
CA LEU A 203 -8.94 0.26 23.93
C LEU A 203 -9.16 1.79 23.93
N LYS A 204 -8.26 2.50 24.58
CA LYS A 204 -8.16 3.96 24.45
C LYS A 204 -7.45 4.29 23.13
N TYR A 205 -8.20 4.56 22.10
CA TYR A 205 -7.64 5.01 20.82
C TYR A 205 -7.15 6.46 20.97
N LYS A 206 -5.85 6.66 20.86
CA LYS A 206 -5.25 7.99 20.82
C LYS A 206 -5.35 8.51 19.37
N ALA A 207 -6.36 9.37 19.08
CA ALA A 207 -6.44 9.96 17.75
C ALA A 207 -5.24 10.85 17.52
N LEU A 208 -4.61 10.66 16.39
CA LEU A 208 -3.63 11.61 15.90
C LEU A 208 -4.36 12.92 15.54
N PRO A 209 -3.86 14.09 15.99
CA PRO A 209 -4.49 15.36 15.67
C PRO A 209 -4.44 15.61 14.16
N ASN A 210 -5.49 16.22 13.61
CA ASN A 210 -5.42 16.81 12.27
C ASN A 210 -4.54 18.05 12.37
N LYS A 211 -3.28 17.93 12.02
CA LYS A 211 -2.38 19.09 11.91
C LYS A 211 -2.34 19.53 10.46
N ASN A 212 -2.57 20.81 10.22
CA ASN A 212 -2.22 21.40 8.93
C ASN A 212 -0.70 21.47 8.85
N PHE A 213 -0.14 20.93 7.79
CA PHE A 213 1.29 21.01 7.55
C PHE A 213 1.63 22.32 6.85
N ASN A 214 2.49 23.12 7.47
CA ASN A 214 3.15 24.28 6.86
C ASN A 214 4.65 24.03 6.96
N LEU A 215 5.36 24.10 5.85
CA LEU A 215 6.83 24.14 5.86
C LEU A 215 7.26 25.36 6.69
N THR A 216 7.95 25.10 7.78
CA THR A 216 8.72 26.15 8.47
C THR A 216 9.91 26.51 7.59
N LYS A 217 9.96 27.78 7.16
CA LYS A 217 11.07 28.32 6.34
C LYS A 217 12.37 28.34 7.12
#